data_4779e2177849483fe67edf611ad83bf2
#
_entry.id   4779e2177849483fe67edf611ad83bf2
#
_cell.length_a   1.000
_cell.length_b   1.000
_cell.length_c   1.000
_cell.angle_alpha   90.00
_cell.angle_beta   90.00
_cell.angle_gamma   90.00
#
_symmetry.space_group_name_H-M   'P 1'
#
loop_
_entity.id
_entity.type
_entity.pdbx_description
1 polymer ?
#
loop_
_entity_poly.entity_id
_entity_poly.type
_entity_poly.pdbx_seq_one_letter_code
_entity_poly.pdbx_strand_id
1 'polypeptide(L)'
;MKTKLYLITNDFPFGKGENSFILPELSFLVKDFEVTIISTSLSEDRTADVDAEIKVIHYDRKEKLLRKLLDCASYLGHKACYKEMLDIFRSGGNVFGKLFESVLFYEEAKRFERYLRKNRIIDDNNSCVVYSYWYTFYCLTMTEYFKNKENIKLITRAHRYDLYDEGSRFGRQPFKKYMNNRMDYIVFIAEHGRQYFYQKYGRERKKEQYQLFRLGVEKPDPIVTGRHSNKFLMASCSLAISRKRIELIIEGLSQLSNERIRWVHFGDGPELNSIKQYADKLLGNKHNIEYEWMGYVDSNEIIKFYQKSEVDLFITTSASEGCPVSLQEAMSCGIPVIGTAVAEIPYMIEGNGILLDENPTGKDVAEAISYIYDLKTEERMQMRKRSLELWDERFNLDKNADAFLNFLRRVSTEG
;
A
#
# COMPACT_ATOMS: atom_id res chain seq x y z
N MET A 1 -11.05 -12.50 29.12
CA MET A 1 -10.44 -13.17 27.95
C MET A 1 -10.32 -12.14 26.85
N LYS A 2 -9.21 -12.15 26.09
CA LYS A 2 -9.09 -11.30 24.89
C LYS A 2 -10.07 -11.79 23.82
N THR A 3 -10.61 -10.86 23.03
CA THR A 3 -11.43 -11.20 21.86
C THR A 3 -10.57 -11.88 20.80
N LYS A 4 -11.08 -12.96 20.17
CA LYS A 4 -10.35 -13.63 19.08
C LYS A 4 -10.35 -12.78 17.82
N LEU A 5 -9.16 -12.65 17.21
CA LEU A 5 -8.97 -12.00 15.92
C LEU A 5 -8.28 -12.98 14.95
N TYR A 6 -8.96 -13.27 13.84
CA TYR A 6 -8.41 -14.08 12.76
C TYR A 6 -7.91 -13.16 11.65
N LEU A 7 -6.59 -13.06 11.51
CA LEU A 7 -5.92 -12.23 10.50
C LEU A 7 -5.60 -13.09 9.26
N ILE A 8 -6.23 -12.80 8.13
CA ILE A 8 -5.99 -13.49 6.86
C ILE A 8 -5.00 -12.68 6.03
N THR A 9 -3.90 -13.31 5.62
CA THR A 9 -2.78 -12.68 4.90
C THR A 9 -2.46 -13.41 3.60
N ASN A 10 -1.81 -12.75 2.64
CA ASN A 10 -1.31 -13.40 1.43
C ASN A 10 -0.03 -14.21 1.73
N ASP A 11 1.02 -13.51 2.15
CA ASP A 11 2.36 -14.08 2.30
C ASP A 11 2.84 -14.14 3.75
N PHE A 12 2.41 -13.22 4.61
CA PHE A 12 2.86 -13.14 5.98
C PHE A 12 2.44 -14.36 6.81
N PRO A 13 3.33 -14.96 7.62
CA PRO A 13 4.74 -14.66 7.86
C PRO A 13 5.72 -15.41 6.95
N PHE A 14 5.21 -15.99 5.87
CA PHE A 14 5.98 -16.71 4.86
C PHE A 14 6.41 -15.84 3.72
N GLY A 15 7.18 -15.52 3.03
CA GLY A 15 7.42 -14.49 2.00
C GLY A 15 7.69 -13.10 2.58
N LYS A 16 8.34 -12.27 1.80
CA LYS A 16 8.85 -10.97 2.27
C LYS A 16 7.90 -9.79 2.02
N GLY A 17 6.87 -9.99 1.19
CA GLY A 17 6.09 -8.88 0.63
C GLY A 17 5.26 -8.09 1.63
N GLU A 18 4.86 -8.70 2.75
CA GLU A 18 3.95 -8.11 3.74
C GLU A 18 4.63 -7.77 5.08
N ASN A 19 5.88 -8.20 5.28
CA ASN A 19 6.55 -8.09 6.58
C ASN A 19 6.64 -6.65 7.09
N SER A 20 6.99 -5.72 6.22
CA SER A 20 7.14 -4.30 6.55
C SER A 20 5.85 -3.60 6.97
N PHE A 21 4.69 -4.19 6.64
CA PHE A 21 3.38 -3.61 6.96
C PHE A 21 2.69 -4.33 8.11
N ILE A 22 2.78 -5.66 8.14
CA ILE A 22 2.02 -6.46 9.11
C ILE A 22 2.75 -6.59 10.45
N LEU A 23 4.09 -6.74 10.44
CA LEU A 23 4.85 -6.85 11.70
C LEU A 23 4.62 -5.67 12.66
N PRO A 24 4.74 -4.41 12.20
CA PRO A 24 4.47 -3.28 13.07
C PRO A 24 3.03 -3.29 13.60
N GLU A 25 2.03 -3.51 12.74
CA GLU A 25 0.62 -3.55 13.16
C GLU A 25 0.34 -4.71 14.12
N LEU A 26 0.93 -5.88 13.89
CA LEU A 26 0.76 -7.06 14.74
C LEU A 26 1.15 -6.81 16.20
N SER A 27 2.21 -6.04 16.43
CA SER A 27 2.68 -5.66 17.77
C SER A 27 1.63 -4.89 18.59
N PHE A 28 0.74 -4.18 17.92
CA PHE A 28 -0.40 -3.49 18.54
C PHE A 28 -1.59 -4.45 18.71
N LEU A 29 -1.90 -5.27 17.71
CA LEU A 29 -3.05 -6.17 17.75
C LEU A 29 -2.98 -7.17 18.91
N VAL A 30 -1.81 -7.73 19.19
CA VAL A 30 -1.61 -8.71 20.27
C VAL A 30 -1.81 -8.14 21.68
N LYS A 31 -1.83 -6.82 21.84
CA LYS A 31 -2.09 -6.18 23.13
C LYS A 31 -3.50 -6.51 23.64
N ASP A 32 -4.49 -6.56 22.75
CA ASP A 32 -5.92 -6.68 23.11
C ASP A 32 -6.61 -7.90 22.54
N PHE A 33 -6.07 -8.50 21.49
CA PHE A 33 -6.68 -9.62 20.80
C PHE A 33 -5.86 -10.91 20.98
N GLU A 34 -6.57 -12.04 21.00
CA GLU A 34 -5.99 -13.36 20.77
C GLU A 34 -5.88 -13.57 19.25
N VAL A 35 -4.69 -13.30 18.70
CA VAL A 35 -4.49 -13.30 17.26
C VAL A 35 -4.17 -14.69 16.73
N THR A 36 -4.91 -15.12 15.70
CA THR A 36 -4.58 -16.27 14.86
C THR A 36 -4.34 -15.79 13.44
N ILE A 37 -3.15 -16.04 12.89
CA ILE A 37 -2.79 -15.70 11.50
C ILE A 37 -3.15 -16.89 10.61
N ILE A 38 -3.86 -16.61 9.49
CA ILE A 38 -4.16 -17.58 8.44
C ILE A 38 -3.46 -17.10 7.18
N SER A 39 -2.28 -17.65 6.91
CA SER A 39 -1.50 -17.30 5.72
C SER A 39 -1.89 -18.17 4.55
N THR A 40 -2.04 -17.54 3.38
CA THR A 40 -2.32 -18.23 2.13
C THR A 40 -1.09 -18.27 1.21
N SER A 41 0.10 -18.07 1.75
CA SER A 41 1.37 -18.10 1.02
C SER A 41 1.55 -19.35 0.19
N LEU A 42 2.21 -19.19 -0.96
CA LEU A 42 2.72 -20.32 -1.74
C LEU A 42 4.12 -20.77 -1.26
N SER A 43 4.82 -19.90 -0.53
CA SER A 43 6.11 -20.23 0.10
C SER A 43 5.90 -20.97 1.39
N GLU A 44 6.76 -21.95 1.66
CA GLU A 44 6.84 -22.66 2.95
C GLU A 44 7.90 -22.00 3.86
N ASP A 45 8.75 -21.13 3.31
CA ASP A 45 9.84 -20.48 4.03
C ASP A 45 9.31 -19.34 4.89
N ARG A 46 9.45 -19.47 6.21
CA ARG A 46 9.09 -18.41 7.15
C ARG A 46 10.15 -17.32 7.16
N THR A 47 9.77 -16.11 6.80
CA THR A 47 10.68 -14.96 6.63
C THR A 47 10.51 -13.89 7.71
N ALA A 48 9.43 -13.97 8.49
CA ALA A 48 9.17 -13.08 9.61
C ALA A 48 9.16 -13.87 10.92
N ASP A 49 9.83 -13.35 11.93
CA ASP A 49 9.73 -13.85 13.29
C ASP A 49 8.43 -13.34 13.92
N VAL A 50 7.61 -14.26 14.39
CA VAL A 50 6.31 -13.98 15.01
C VAL A 50 6.34 -14.67 16.36
N ASP A 51 5.87 -13.97 17.40
CA ASP A 51 5.80 -14.48 18.76
C ASP A 51 5.22 -15.90 18.79
N ALA A 52 5.84 -16.78 19.57
CA ALA A 52 5.47 -18.18 19.70
C ALA A 52 4.03 -18.38 20.23
N GLU A 53 3.47 -17.40 20.93
CA GLU A 53 2.09 -17.44 21.43
C GLU A 53 1.05 -17.21 20.32
N ILE A 54 1.46 -16.62 19.18
CA ILE A 54 0.57 -16.36 18.05
C ILE A 54 0.42 -17.62 17.20
N LYS A 55 -0.81 -18.12 17.13
CA LYS A 55 -1.11 -19.26 16.27
C LYS A 55 -1.01 -18.87 14.80
N VAL A 56 -0.16 -19.57 14.06
CA VAL A 56 -0.01 -19.40 12.61
C VAL A 56 -0.51 -20.65 11.91
N ILE A 57 -1.43 -20.48 10.98
CA ILE A 57 -2.01 -21.54 10.14
C ILE A 57 -1.60 -21.26 8.70
N HIS A 58 -0.89 -22.20 8.09
CA HIS A 58 -0.55 -22.13 6.67
C HIS A 58 -1.61 -22.86 5.85
N TYR A 59 -2.25 -22.16 4.92
CA TYR A 59 -3.29 -22.73 4.07
C TYR A 59 -2.69 -23.60 2.98
N ASP A 60 -2.91 -24.92 3.06
CA ASP A 60 -2.55 -25.85 1.98
C ASP A 60 -3.52 -25.69 0.80
N ARG A 61 -3.00 -25.13 -0.30
CA ARG A 61 -3.76 -24.90 -1.55
C ARG A 61 -3.87 -26.15 -2.42
N LYS A 62 -3.34 -27.30 -2.00
CA LYS A 62 -3.40 -28.55 -2.77
C LYS A 62 -4.84 -29.01 -2.93
N GLU A 63 -5.30 -29.14 -4.15
CA GLU A 63 -6.64 -29.63 -4.48
C GLU A 63 -6.59 -30.45 -5.77
N LYS A 64 -7.43 -31.49 -5.87
CA LYS A 64 -7.55 -32.32 -7.07
C LYS A 64 -8.18 -31.52 -8.22
N LEU A 65 -7.65 -31.69 -9.45
CA LEU A 65 -8.13 -30.99 -10.64
C LEU A 65 -9.64 -31.14 -10.85
N LEU A 66 -10.16 -32.36 -10.69
CA LEU A 66 -11.60 -32.62 -10.81
C LEU A 66 -12.43 -31.73 -9.87
N ARG A 67 -11.95 -31.53 -8.66
CA ARG A 67 -12.65 -30.68 -7.68
C ARG A 67 -12.64 -29.22 -8.07
N LYS A 68 -11.52 -28.70 -8.57
CA LYS A 68 -11.44 -27.35 -9.11
C LYS A 68 -12.42 -27.14 -10.27
N LEU A 69 -12.52 -28.11 -11.18
CA LEU A 69 -13.48 -28.04 -12.29
C LEU A 69 -14.93 -28.03 -11.80
N LEU A 70 -15.26 -28.83 -10.75
CA LEU A 70 -16.59 -28.81 -10.15
C LEU A 70 -16.92 -27.48 -9.49
N ASP A 71 -15.94 -26.84 -8.84
CA ASP A 71 -16.12 -25.51 -8.25
C ASP A 71 -16.34 -24.46 -9.34
N CYS A 72 -15.56 -24.49 -10.42
CA CYS A 72 -15.80 -23.63 -11.59
C CYS A 72 -17.20 -23.84 -12.17
N ALA A 73 -17.65 -25.07 -12.31
CA ALA A 73 -18.99 -25.38 -12.82
C ALA A 73 -20.10 -24.87 -11.88
N SER A 74 -19.89 -24.92 -10.56
CA SER A 74 -20.84 -24.43 -9.55
C SER A 74 -21.03 -22.91 -9.61
N TYR A 75 -20.14 -22.18 -10.28
CA TYR A 75 -20.29 -20.74 -10.54
C TYR A 75 -21.64 -20.39 -11.17
N LEU A 76 -22.10 -21.17 -12.13
CA LEU A 76 -23.36 -20.92 -12.84
C LEU A 76 -24.61 -21.04 -11.96
N GLY A 77 -24.55 -21.82 -10.89
CA GLY A 77 -25.68 -22.04 -9.95
C GLY A 77 -25.70 -21.09 -8.76
N HIS A 78 -24.70 -20.26 -8.58
CA HIS A 78 -24.59 -19.45 -7.37
C HIS A 78 -25.12 -18.02 -7.54
N LYS A 79 -25.97 -17.56 -6.63
CA LYS A 79 -26.66 -16.26 -6.71
C LYS A 79 -25.67 -15.06 -6.81
N ALA A 80 -24.54 -15.14 -6.14
CA ALA A 80 -23.51 -14.09 -6.21
C ALA A 80 -22.93 -14.01 -7.62
N CYS A 81 -22.65 -15.17 -8.24
CA CYS A 81 -22.07 -15.27 -9.56
C CYS A 81 -23.03 -14.77 -10.66
N TYR A 82 -24.31 -15.07 -10.52
CA TYR A 82 -25.32 -14.51 -11.44
C TYR A 82 -25.33 -12.99 -11.42
N LYS A 83 -25.29 -12.38 -10.23
CA LYS A 83 -25.21 -10.92 -10.11
C LYS A 83 -23.91 -10.36 -10.69
N GLU A 84 -22.79 -11.05 -10.44
CA GLU A 84 -21.49 -10.66 -10.99
C GLU A 84 -21.48 -10.74 -12.52
N MET A 85 -22.05 -11.80 -13.11
CA MET A 85 -22.20 -11.91 -14.57
C MET A 85 -23.00 -10.74 -15.14
N LEU A 86 -24.14 -10.39 -14.54
CA LEU A 86 -24.94 -9.25 -15.00
C LEU A 86 -24.15 -7.93 -14.94
N ASP A 87 -23.40 -7.71 -13.88
CA ASP A 87 -22.58 -6.50 -13.74
C ASP A 87 -21.40 -6.49 -14.74
N ILE A 88 -20.82 -7.64 -15.05
CA ILE A 88 -19.78 -7.80 -16.11
C ILE A 88 -20.36 -7.45 -17.49
N PHE A 89 -21.51 -8.00 -17.85
CA PHE A 89 -22.16 -7.70 -19.12
C PHE A 89 -22.49 -6.20 -19.26
N ARG A 90 -22.96 -5.56 -18.19
CA ARG A 90 -23.25 -4.12 -18.19
C ARG A 90 -21.99 -3.26 -18.29
N SER A 91 -20.84 -3.73 -17.78
CA SER A 91 -19.59 -2.98 -17.83
C SER A 91 -18.92 -2.95 -19.21
N GLY A 92 -19.32 -3.83 -20.13
CA GLY A 92 -18.75 -3.94 -21.48
C GLY A 92 -17.26 -4.30 -21.51
N GLY A 93 -16.61 -4.00 -22.62
CA GLY A 93 -15.18 -4.28 -22.81
C GLY A 93 -14.88 -5.79 -22.97
N ASN A 94 -13.78 -6.27 -22.40
CA ASN A 94 -13.39 -7.69 -22.47
C ASN A 94 -14.24 -8.56 -21.53
N VAL A 95 -15.48 -8.83 -21.91
CA VAL A 95 -16.44 -9.62 -21.12
C VAL A 95 -15.91 -11.03 -20.84
N PHE A 96 -15.32 -11.70 -21.82
CA PHE A 96 -14.80 -13.07 -21.65
C PHE A 96 -13.66 -13.11 -20.63
N GLY A 97 -12.71 -12.19 -20.72
CA GLY A 97 -11.62 -12.09 -19.77
C GLY A 97 -12.10 -11.83 -18.34
N LYS A 98 -13.05 -10.89 -18.18
CA LYS A 98 -13.67 -10.57 -16.88
C LYS A 98 -14.43 -11.76 -16.28
N LEU A 99 -15.17 -12.51 -17.12
CA LEU A 99 -15.87 -13.73 -16.68
C LEU A 99 -14.86 -14.80 -16.25
N PHE A 100 -13.82 -15.01 -17.03
CA PHE A 100 -12.77 -15.97 -16.70
C PHE A 100 -12.12 -15.66 -15.34
N GLU A 101 -11.71 -14.39 -15.14
CA GLU A 101 -11.14 -13.94 -13.86
C GLU A 101 -12.13 -14.12 -12.70
N SER A 102 -13.40 -13.82 -12.93
CA SER A 102 -14.47 -13.98 -11.94
C SER A 102 -14.69 -15.45 -11.55
N VAL A 103 -14.63 -16.38 -12.51
CA VAL A 103 -14.74 -17.82 -12.25
C VAL A 103 -13.55 -18.32 -11.42
N LEU A 104 -12.33 -17.90 -11.75
CA LEU A 104 -11.14 -18.29 -10.97
C LEU A 104 -11.19 -17.71 -9.55
N PHE A 105 -11.59 -16.47 -9.41
CA PHE A 105 -11.75 -15.81 -8.10
C PHE A 105 -12.78 -16.56 -7.22
N TYR A 106 -13.88 -17.00 -7.81
CA TYR A 106 -14.89 -17.78 -7.12
C TYR A 106 -14.39 -19.19 -6.75
N GLU A 107 -13.66 -19.86 -7.65
CA GLU A 107 -13.05 -21.16 -7.37
C GLU A 107 -12.10 -21.06 -6.16
N GLU A 108 -11.23 -20.07 -6.14
CA GLU A 108 -10.32 -19.85 -5.02
C GLU A 108 -11.09 -19.59 -3.71
N ALA A 109 -12.14 -18.78 -3.74
CA ALA A 109 -12.98 -18.53 -2.58
C ALA A 109 -13.65 -19.81 -2.06
N LYS A 110 -14.19 -20.64 -2.94
CA LYS A 110 -14.85 -21.91 -2.57
C LYS A 110 -13.86 -22.91 -2.01
N ARG A 111 -12.65 -22.98 -2.56
CA ARG A 111 -11.58 -23.85 -2.08
C ARG A 111 -11.13 -23.44 -0.67
N PHE A 112 -10.95 -22.14 -0.44
CA PHE A 112 -10.58 -21.61 0.87
C PHE A 112 -11.70 -21.81 1.89
N GLU A 113 -12.98 -21.60 1.51
CA GLU A 113 -14.13 -21.88 2.36
C GLU A 113 -14.13 -23.34 2.84
N ARG A 114 -13.92 -24.29 1.91
CA ARG A 114 -13.84 -25.72 2.25
C ARG A 114 -12.73 -26.03 3.24
N TYR A 115 -11.55 -25.43 3.05
CA TYR A 115 -10.43 -25.62 3.95
C TYR A 115 -10.77 -25.12 5.36
N LEU A 116 -11.34 -23.93 5.49
CA LEU A 116 -11.75 -23.37 6.78
C LEU A 116 -12.77 -24.27 7.49
N ARG A 117 -13.79 -24.74 6.76
CA ARG A 117 -14.84 -25.62 7.30
C ARG A 117 -14.31 -26.99 7.72
N LYS A 118 -13.54 -27.64 6.85
CA LYS A 118 -12.99 -28.98 7.10
C LYS A 118 -12.12 -29.01 8.36
N ASN A 119 -11.31 -27.99 8.54
CA ASN A 119 -10.34 -27.93 9.64
C ASN A 119 -10.87 -27.16 10.86
N ARG A 120 -12.12 -26.66 10.83
CA ARG A 120 -12.74 -25.88 11.93
C ARG A 120 -11.81 -24.78 12.46
N ILE A 121 -11.21 -24.02 11.55
CA ILE A 121 -10.15 -23.06 11.87
C ILE A 121 -10.69 -21.88 12.67
N ILE A 122 -11.88 -21.39 12.31
CA ILE A 122 -12.50 -20.24 12.95
C ILE A 122 -13.58 -20.73 13.91
N ASP A 123 -13.49 -20.33 15.15
CA ASP A 123 -14.51 -20.59 16.16
C ASP A 123 -15.67 -19.62 15.95
N ASP A 124 -16.71 -20.08 15.30
CA ASP A 124 -17.88 -19.29 14.94
C ASP A 124 -19.04 -19.37 15.96
N ASN A 125 -18.80 -19.97 17.11
CA ASN A 125 -19.76 -20.00 18.24
C ASN A 125 -19.61 -18.78 19.15
N ASN A 126 -18.43 -18.20 19.22
CA ASN A 126 -18.13 -17.03 20.04
C ASN A 126 -17.97 -15.78 19.18
N SER A 127 -18.16 -14.62 19.79
CA SER A 127 -17.89 -13.34 19.11
C SER A 127 -16.42 -13.23 18.76
N CYS A 128 -16.14 -12.90 17.50
CA CYS A 128 -14.78 -12.71 17.00
C CYS A 128 -14.74 -11.70 15.85
N VAL A 129 -13.52 -11.23 15.56
CA VAL A 129 -13.21 -10.41 14.41
C VAL A 129 -12.49 -11.27 13.37
N VAL A 130 -12.97 -11.27 12.14
CA VAL A 130 -12.26 -11.85 10.99
C VAL A 130 -11.81 -10.72 10.10
N TYR A 131 -10.49 -10.50 10.11
CA TYR A 131 -9.84 -9.39 9.43
C TYR A 131 -9.01 -9.90 8.27
N SER A 132 -9.42 -9.59 7.03
CA SER A 132 -8.62 -9.83 5.84
C SER A 132 -7.72 -8.64 5.55
N TYR A 133 -6.41 -8.88 5.50
CA TYR A 133 -5.45 -7.82 5.17
C TYR A 133 -5.56 -7.35 3.71
N TRP A 134 -6.18 -8.16 2.84
CA TRP A 134 -6.40 -7.84 1.42
C TRP A 134 -7.87 -8.00 1.04
N TYR A 135 -8.36 -7.12 0.19
CA TYR A 135 -9.73 -7.14 -0.30
C TYR A 135 -9.88 -8.05 -1.54
N THR A 136 -9.58 -9.34 -1.36
CA THR A 136 -9.53 -10.37 -2.41
C THR A 136 -10.60 -11.46 -2.20
N PHE A 137 -10.40 -12.65 -2.76
CA PHE A 137 -11.30 -13.79 -2.65
C PHE A 137 -11.56 -14.24 -1.20
N TYR A 138 -10.68 -13.91 -0.26
CA TYR A 138 -10.93 -14.15 1.17
C TYR A 138 -12.22 -13.49 1.63
N CYS A 139 -12.47 -12.28 1.16
CA CYS A 139 -13.67 -11.52 1.52
C CYS A 139 -14.94 -12.17 0.94
N LEU A 140 -14.85 -12.75 -0.27
CA LEU A 140 -15.96 -13.55 -0.81
C LEU A 140 -16.20 -14.79 0.05
N THR A 141 -15.12 -15.49 0.44
CA THR A 141 -15.19 -16.60 1.39
C THR A 141 -15.86 -16.20 2.70
N MET A 142 -15.37 -15.14 3.34
CA MET A 142 -15.89 -14.65 4.62
C MET A 142 -17.38 -14.32 4.54
N THR A 143 -17.78 -13.60 3.49
CA THR A 143 -19.18 -13.18 3.30
C THR A 143 -20.14 -14.33 3.03
N GLU A 144 -19.68 -15.44 2.49
CA GLU A 144 -20.49 -16.64 2.30
C GLU A 144 -20.45 -17.58 3.51
N TYR A 145 -19.28 -17.71 4.14
CA TYR A 145 -19.09 -18.57 5.31
C TYR A 145 -19.90 -18.06 6.52
N PHE A 146 -19.89 -16.75 6.77
CA PHE A 146 -20.51 -16.13 7.96
C PHE A 146 -21.82 -15.41 7.64
N LYS A 147 -22.48 -15.76 6.55
CA LYS A 147 -23.66 -15.06 6.03
C LYS A 147 -24.80 -14.80 7.04
N ASN A 148 -24.93 -15.64 8.05
CA ASN A 148 -26.01 -15.58 9.05
C ASN A 148 -25.44 -15.50 10.48
N LYS A 149 -24.20 -15.00 10.65
CA LYS A 149 -23.52 -14.90 11.92
C LYS A 149 -23.36 -13.43 12.30
N GLU A 150 -24.21 -12.91 13.17
CA GLU A 150 -24.17 -11.52 13.64
C GLU A 150 -23.05 -11.30 14.69
N ASN A 151 -22.68 -12.35 15.39
CA ASN A 151 -21.60 -12.34 16.38
C ASN A 151 -20.18 -12.26 15.77
N ILE A 152 -20.05 -12.26 14.45
CA ILE A 152 -18.77 -12.20 13.75
C ILE A 152 -18.68 -10.93 12.95
N LYS A 153 -17.64 -10.12 13.22
CA LYS A 153 -17.38 -8.89 12.49
C LYS A 153 -16.41 -9.13 11.35
N LEU A 154 -16.82 -8.82 10.13
CA LEU A 154 -16.05 -9.00 8.91
C LEU A 154 -15.42 -7.68 8.50
N ILE A 155 -14.09 -7.61 8.58
CA ILE A 155 -13.31 -6.42 8.24
C ILE A 155 -12.34 -6.77 7.11
N THR A 156 -12.15 -5.86 6.18
CA THR A 156 -11.09 -5.98 5.16
C THR A 156 -10.36 -4.67 5.00
N ARG A 157 -9.05 -4.75 4.65
CA ARG A 157 -8.26 -3.61 4.21
C ARG A 157 -8.09 -3.64 2.71
N ALA A 158 -8.22 -2.49 2.08
CA ALA A 158 -8.11 -2.34 0.64
C ALA A 158 -6.81 -1.56 0.30
N HIS A 159 -6.03 -2.12 -0.61
CA HIS A 159 -4.78 -1.57 -1.11
C HIS A 159 -4.91 -1.28 -2.60
N ARG A 160 -3.88 -0.68 -3.22
CA ARG A 160 -3.91 -0.33 -4.63
C ARG A 160 -4.25 -1.52 -5.54
N TYR A 161 -3.59 -2.66 -5.31
CA TYR A 161 -3.71 -3.84 -6.18
C TYR A 161 -5.12 -4.45 -6.20
N ASP A 162 -5.78 -4.50 -5.06
CA ASP A 162 -7.09 -5.14 -4.87
C ASP A 162 -8.26 -4.16 -4.90
N LEU A 163 -7.99 -2.87 -5.11
CA LEU A 163 -8.96 -1.79 -5.07
C LEU A 163 -9.30 -1.26 -6.47
N TYR A 164 -8.28 -0.83 -7.21
CA TYR A 164 -8.48 -0.21 -8.51
C TYR A 164 -8.63 -1.26 -9.61
N ASP A 165 -9.47 -0.95 -10.60
CA ASP A 165 -9.70 -1.84 -11.73
C ASP A 165 -8.44 -2.10 -12.57
N GLU A 166 -7.53 -1.14 -12.64
CA GLU A 166 -6.22 -1.29 -13.29
C GLU A 166 -5.32 -2.33 -12.62
N GLY A 167 -5.58 -2.69 -11.37
CA GLY A 167 -4.93 -3.79 -10.65
C GLY A 167 -5.39 -5.17 -11.11
N SER A 168 -6.53 -5.26 -11.82
CA SER A 168 -7.05 -6.50 -12.41
C SER A 168 -6.54 -6.67 -13.84
N ARG A 169 -6.27 -7.92 -14.21
CA ARG A 169 -5.78 -8.28 -15.55
C ARG A 169 -6.72 -7.83 -16.68
N PHE A 170 -8.02 -7.80 -16.43
CA PHE A 170 -9.05 -7.47 -17.43
C PHE A 170 -9.82 -6.17 -17.10
N GLY A 171 -9.24 -5.31 -16.26
CA GLY A 171 -9.77 -3.99 -15.98
C GLY A 171 -11.06 -3.99 -15.16
N ARG A 172 -11.25 -4.98 -14.28
CA ARG A 172 -12.36 -5.04 -13.34
C ARG A 172 -12.00 -5.92 -12.14
N GLN A 173 -12.18 -5.41 -10.93
CA GLN A 173 -12.04 -6.20 -9.71
C GLN A 173 -13.28 -7.08 -9.49
N PRO A 174 -13.14 -8.43 -9.38
CA PRO A 174 -14.27 -9.34 -9.25
C PRO A 174 -15.03 -9.17 -7.92
N PHE A 175 -16.35 -9.35 -7.95
CA PHE A 175 -17.26 -9.41 -6.79
C PHE A 175 -17.26 -8.21 -5.85
N LYS A 176 -16.60 -7.08 -6.17
CA LYS A 176 -16.52 -5.93 -5.25
C LYS A 176 -17.87 -5.44 -4.76
N LYS A 177 -18.85 -5.33 -5.65
CA LYS A 177 -20.21 -4.92 -5.32
C LYS A 177 -20.92 -5.93 -4.40
N TYR A 178 -20.68 -7.21 -4.62
CA TYR A 178 -21.27 -8.27 -3.80
C TYR A 178 -20.68 -8.28 -2.40
N MET A 179 -19.36 -8.25 -2.29
CA MET A 179 -18.63 -8.23 -1.01
C MET A 179 -18.91 -6.95 -0.21
N ASN A 180 -18.92 -5.78 -0.86
CA ASN A 180 -19.25 -4.50 -0.24
C ASN A 180 -20.58 -4.52 0.54
N ASN A 181 -21.55 -5.26 0.05
CA ASN A 181 -22.87 -5.33 0.68
C ASN A 181 -22.91 -6.16 1.97
N ARG A 182 -21.86 -6.92 2.23
CA ARG A 182 -21.82 -7.95 3.28
C ARG A 182 -20.67 -7.81 4.27
N MET A 183 -19.60 -7.11 3.88
CA MET A 183 -18.57 -6.73 4.84
C MET A 183 -19.16 -5.74 5.84
N ASP A 184 -18.80 -5.85 7.11
CA ASP A 184 -19.18 -4.86 8.12
C ASP A 184 -18.37 -3.59 7.93
N TYR A 185 -17.06 -3.73 7.70
CA TYR A 185 -16.18 -2.58 7.48
C TYR A 185 -15.17 -2.85 6.36
N ILE A 186 -14.90 -1.79 5.60
CA ILE A 186 -13.84 -1.74 4.60
C ILE A 186 -12.89 -0.61 5.00
N VAL A 187 -11.65 -0.96 5.28
CA VAL A 187 -10.59 -0.06 5.71
C VAL A 187 -9.74 0.33 4.51
N PHE A 188 -9.59 1.61 4.27
CA PHE A 188 -8.74 2.16 3.23
C PHE A 188 -7.46 2.71 3.82
N ILE A 189 -6.35 2.57 3.10
CA ILE A 189 -5.05 3.11 3.50
C ILE A 189 -4.78 4.50 2.90
N ALA A 190 -5.69 4.97 2.02
CA ALA A 190 -5.54 6.19 1.27
C ALA A 190 -6.90 6.86 1.05
N GLU A 191 -6.97 8.18 1.18
CA GLU A 191 -8.20 8.95 0.95
C GLU A 191 -8.68 8.84 -0.48
N HIS A 192 -7.76 8.94 -1.46
CA HIS A 192 -8.08 8.74 -2.87
C HIS A 192 -8.74 7.36 -3.11
N GLY A 193 -8.21 6.30 -2.49
CA GLY A 193 -8.78 4.96 -2.59
C GLY A 193 -10.18 4.86 -2.01
N ARG A 194 -10.42 5.51 -0.86
CA ARG A 194 -11.75 5.57 -0.23
C ARG A 194 -12.76 6.28 -1.11
N GLN A 195 -12.39 7.43 -1.68
CA GLN A 195 -13.24 8.20 -2.59
C GLN A 195 -13.54 7.44 -3.87
N TYR A 196 -12.52 6.85 -4.53
CA TYR A 196 -12.70 5.99 -5.71
C TYR A 196 -13.71 4.88 -5.46
N PHE A 197 -13.53 4.15 -4.35
CA PHE A 197 -14.41 3.03 -4.01
C PHE A 197 -15.83 3.51 -3.70
N TYR A 198 -15.98 4.60 -2.93
CA TYR A 198 -17.26 5.16 -2.59
C TYR A 198 -18.03 5.64 -3.82
N GLN A 199 -17.40 6.34 -4.74
CA GLN A 199 -18.01 6.78 -6.00
C GLN A 199 -18.52 5.61 -6.83
N LYS A 200 -17.79 4.49 -6.85
CA LYS A 200 -18.08 3.34 -7.69
C LYS A 200 -19.08 2.35 -7.07
N TYR A 201 -18.96 2.10 -5.78
CA TYR A 201 -19.69 1.05 -5.06
C TYR A 201 -20.38 1.55 -3.79
N GLY A 202 -20.19 2.81 -3.41
CA GLY A 202 -20.65 3.38 -2.15
C GLY A 202 -22.16 3.38 -1.99
N ARG A 203 -22.58 3.38 -0.72
CA ARG A 203 -23.98 3.45 -0.31
C ARG A 203 -24.11 4.42 0.84
N GLU A 204 -24.94 5.43 0.72
CA GLU A 204 -25.16 6.43 1.77
C GLU A 204 -25.54 5.82 3.12
N ARG A 205 -26.37 4.78 3.10
CA ARG A 205 -26.83 4.08 4.31
C ARG A 205 -25.72 3.38 5.10
N LYS A 206 -24.51 3.26 4.52
CA LYS A 206 -23.35 2.57 5.11
C LYS A 206 -22.07 3.40 5.00
N LYS A 207 -22.18 4.72 5.04
CA LYS A 207 -21.00 5.60 4.94
C LYS A 207 -19.97 5.30 6.03
N GLU A 208 -20.43 4.95 7.23
CA GLU A 208 -19.59 4.56 8.37
C GLU A 208 -18.86 3.22 8.17
N GLN A 209 -19.28 2.42 7.19
CA GLN A 209 -18.58 1.19 6.79
C GLN A 209 -17.21 1.48 6.17
N TYR A 210 -17.00 2.67 5.60
CA TYR A 210 -15.81 3.03 4.82
C TYR A 210 -14.82 3.81 5.68
N GLN A 211 -13.96 3.09 6.40
CA GLN A 211 -13.01 3.66 7.33
C GLN A 211 -11.68 4.01 6.64
N LEU A 212 -11.02 5.07 7.10
CA LEU A 212 -9.69 5.45 6.64
C LEU A 212 -8.69 5.27 7.79
N PHE A 213 -7.81 4.29 7.66
CA PHE A 213 -6.66 4.11 8.55
C PHE A 213 -5.42 3.95 7.69
N ARG A 214 -4.66 5.04 7.56
CA ARG A 214 -3.43 5.04 6.80
C ARG A 214 -2.40 4.12 7.44
N LEU A 215 -1.59 3.49 6.60
CA LEU A 215 -0.32 2.93 7.06
C LEU A 215 0.57 4.09 7.48
N GLY A 216 1.58 3.81 8.24
CA GLY A 216 2.53 4.81 8.68
C GLY A 216 3.96 4.29 8.62
N VAL A 217 4.89 5.17 8.91
CA VAL A 217 6.28 4.85 9.17
C VAL A 217 6.63 5.26 10.60
N GLU A 218 7.56 4.55 11.19
CA GLU A 218 8.04 4.83 12.54
C GLU A 218 8.65 6.23 12.63
N LYS A 219 8.60 6.79 13.82
CA LYS A 219 9.34 8.02 14.10
C LYS A 219 10.84 7.71 14.06
N PRO A 220 11.60 8.40 13.20
CA PRO A 220 13.05 8.20 13.20
C PRO A 220 13.67 8.61 14.53
N ASP A 221 14.67 7.86 14.98
CA ASP A 221 15.45 8.24 16.15
C ASP A 221 16.12 9.59 15.91
N PRO A 222 16.16 10.50 16.89
CA PRO A 222 16.83 11.78 16.74
C PRO A 222 18.33 11.54 16.53
N ILE A 223 18.84 11.94 15.37
CA ILE A 223 20.29 11.96 15.11
C ILE A 223 20.79 13.38 15.35
N VAL A 224 21.83 13.48 16.18
CA VAL A 224 22.57 14.74 16.33
C VAL A 224 23.40 14.91 15.07
N THR A 225 22.98 15.80 14.19
CA THR A 225 23.67 16.11 12.95
C THR A 225 24.63 17.26 13.14
N GLY A 226 25.76 17.16 12.49
CA GLY A 226 26.76 18.19 12.44
C GLY A 226 27.54 18.12 11.14
N ARG A 227 26.86 18.13 9.99
CA ARG A 227 27.56 18.20 8.71
C ARG A 227 26.83 19.12 7.74
N HIS A 228 27.40 20.28 7.53
CA HIS A 228 27.03 21.16 6.44
C HIS A 228 27.71 20.69 5.15
N SER A 229 26.94 20.10 4.24
CA SER A 229 27.38 19.91 2.86
C SER A 229 27.28 21.25 2.11
N ASN A 230 28.31 21.63 1.35
CA ASN A 230 28.24 22.79 0.47
C ASN A 230 27.42 22.54 -0.81
N LYS A 231 26.78 21.37 -0.92
CA LYS A 231 25.97 20.98 -2.09
C LYS A 231 24.57 20.65 -1.64
N PHE A 232 23.59 21.09 -2.45
CA PHE A 232 22.19 20.72 -2.28
C PHE A 232 22.01 19.22 -2.53
N LEU A 233 21.60 18.48 -1.52
CA LEU A 233 21.44 17.04 -1.59
C LEU A 233 19.98 16.67 -1.88
N MET A 234 19.77 16.06 -3.02
CA MET A 234 18.46 15.56 -3.45
C MET A 234 18.43 14.02 -3.39
N ALA A 235 17.34 13.46 -2.87
CA ALA A 235 17.14 12.01 -2.80
C ALA A 235 15.89 11.59 -3.57
N SER A 236 15.91 10.37 -4.11
CA SER A 236 14.73 9.67 -4.62
C SER A 236 14.82 8.18 -4.26
N CYS A 237 13.68 7.52 -4.05
CA CYS A 237 13.63 6.11 -3.69
C CYS A 237 12.47 5.40 -4.38
N SER A 238 12.76 4.45 -5.27
CA SER A 238 11.75 3.64 -5.94
C SER A 238 12.35 2.47 -6.71
N LEU A 239 11.52 1.48 -7.05
CA LEU A 239 11.90 0.48 -8.06
C LEU A 239 12.15 1.14 -9.42
N ALA A 240 13.21 0.73 -10.13
CA ALA A 240 13.53 1.18 -11.48
C ALA A 240 12.63 0.47 -12.51
N ILE A 241 11.43 1.00 -12.69
CA ILE A 241 10.39 0.56 -13.62
C ILE A 241 9.72 1.79 -14.25
N SER A 242 9.23 1.68 -15.49
CA SER A 242 8.64 2.78 -16.29
C SER A 242 7.58 3.59 -15.55
N ARG A 243 6.77 2.96 -14.73
CA ARG A 243 5.74 3.64 -13.92
C ARG A 243 6.33 4.68 -12.95
N LYS A 244 7.59 4.54 -12.54
CA LYS A 244 8.26 5.46 -11.59
C LYS A 244 8.85 6.69 -12.28
N ARG A 245 9.00 6.66 -13.61
CA ARG A 245 9.42 7.78 -14.47
C ARG A 245 10.69 8.49 -13.95
N ILE A 246 11.69 7.70 -13.50
CA ILE A 246 12.96 8.23 -12.99
C ILE A 246 13.65 9.09 -14.06
N GLU A 247 13.39 8.82 -15.32
CA GLU A 247 13.86 9.57 -16.48
C GLU A 247 13.46 11.05 -16.41
N LEU A 248 12.27 11.38 -15.89
CA LEU A 248 11.84 12.77 -15.72
C LEU A 248 12.70 13.54 -14.71
N ILE A 249 13.23 12.86 -13.68
CA ILE A 249 14.19 13.47 -12.75
C ILE A 249 15.47 13.82 -13.50
N ILE A 250 15.98 12.89 -14.32
CA ILE A 250 17.18 13.06 -15.13
C ILE A 250 16.99 14.23 -16.13
N GLU A 251 15.86 14.26 -16.81
CA GLU A 251 15.50 15.35 -17.73
C GLU A 251 15.44 16.70 -17.03
N GLY A 252 14.82 16.75 -15.84
CA GLY A 252 14.79 17.97 -15.03
C GLY A 252 16.18 18.43 -14.64
N LEU A 253 17.02 17.54 -14.09
CA LEU A 253 18.39 17.84 -13.72
C LEU A 253 19.24 18.30 -14.91
N SER A 254 19.00 17.77 -16.11
CA SER A 254 19.72 18.15 -17.32
C SER A 254 19.49 19.60 -17.75
N GLN A 255 18.38 20.21 -17.35
CA GLN A 255 18.01 21.60 -17.69
C GLN A 255 18.59 22.63 -16.70
N LEU A 256 19.07 22.17 -15.53
CA LEU A 256 19.67 23.04 -14.52
C LEU A 256 21.07 23.48 -14.94
N SER A 257 21.40 24.76 -14.70
CA SER A 257 22.66 25.35 -15.16
C SER A 257 23.53 25.89 -14.03
N ASN A 258 22.93 26.46 -13.00
CA ASN A 258 23.63 27.16 -11.92
C ASN A 258 23.56 26.41 -10.58
N GLU A 259 22.59 25.55 -10.42
CA GLU A 259 22.32 24.76 -9.21
C GLU A 259 23.37 23.65 -9.04
N ARG A 260 24.02 23.62 -7.90
CA ARG A 260 25.00 22.57 -7.55
C ARG A 260 24.30 21.47 -6.77
N ILE A 261 23.91 20.41 -7.46
CA ILE A 261 23.10 19.32 -6.89
C ILE A 261 23.91 18.02 -6.85
N ARG A 262 23.78 17.31 -5.73
CA ARG A 262 24.11 15.89 -5.62
C ARG A 262 22.78 15.13 -5.51
N TRP A 263 22.47 14.31 -6.50
CA TRP A 263 21.31 13.44 -6.51
C TRP A 263 21.67 12.00 -6.17
N VAL A 264 20.99 11.41 -5.20
CA VAL A 264 21.16 10.00 -4.78
C VAL A 264 19.85 9.25 -5.02
N HIS A 265 19.91 8.17 -5.79
CA HIS A 265 18.77 7.29 -6.03
C HIS A 265 18.91 5.96 -5.30
N PHE A 266 17.91 5.60 -4.49
CA PHE A 266 17.76 4.33 -3.83
C PHE A 266 16.75 3.47 -4.57
N GLY A 267 17.11 2.25 -4.90
CA GLY A 267 16.26 1.28 -5.56
C GLY A 267 16.97 0.52 -6.67
N ASP A 268 16.41 -0.63 -6.98
CA ASP A 268 16.84 -1.50 -8.06
C ASP A 268 15.64 -1.84 -8.95
N GLY A 269 15.86 -2.53 -10.05
CA GLY A 269 14.78 -2.95 -10.92
C GLY A 269 15.25 -3.26 -12.35
N PRO A 270 14.33 -3.82 -13.16
CA PRO A 270 14.68 -4.29 -14.51
C PRO A 270 15.16 -3.18 -15.45
N GLU A 271 14.75 -1.91 -15.20
CA GLU A 271 15.09 -0.78 -16.06
C GLU A 271 16.30 0.03 -15.53
N LEU A 272 16.91 -0.36 -14.40
CA LEU A 272 17.98 0.43 -13.78
C LEU A 272 19.17 0.67 -14.72
N ASN A 273 19.57 -0.34 -15.49
CA ASN A 273 20.69 -0.20 -16.42
C ASN A 273 20.41 0.77 -17.57
N SER A 274 19.22 0.75 -18.12
CA SER A 274 18.81 1.70 -19.17
C SER A 274 18.68 3.13 -18.63
N ILE A 275 18.18 3.29 -17.41
CA ILE A 275 18.07 4.57 -16.72
C ILE A 275 19.46 5.15 -16.43
N LYS A 276 20.44 4.34 -15.99
CA LYS A 276 21.84 4.75 -15.80
C LYS A 276 22.45 5.27 -17.10
N GLN A 277 22.30 4.53 -18.20
CA GLN A 277 22.79 4.96 -19.52
C GLN A 277 22.13 6.28 -19.97
N TYR A 278 20.86 6.47 -19.67
CA TYR A 278 20.15 7.72 -19.97
C TYR A 278 20.70 8.89 -19.13
N ALA A 279 20.98 8.66 -17.85
CA ALA A 279 21.62 9.63 -16.98
C ALA A 279 23.04 10.01 -17.47
N ASP A 280 23.87 9.03 -17.81
CA ASP A 280 25.23 9.28 -18.34
C ASP A 280 25.19 10.12 -19.63
N LYS A 281 24.18 9.85 -20.49
CA LYS A 281 23.98 10.63 -21.74
C LYS A 281 23.64 12.09 -21.48
N LEU A 282 22.73 12.37 -20.52
CA LEU A 282 22.23 13.73 -20.30
C LEU A 282 23.01 14.51 -19.24
N LEU A 283 23.53 13.83 -18.22
CA LEU A 283 24.18 14.45 -17.07
C LEU A 283 25.70 14.28 -17.07
N GLY A 284 26.26 13.33 -17.83
CA GLY A 284 27.70 13.00 -17.79
C GLY A 284 28.63 14.17 -18.07
N ASN A 285 28.22 15.19 -18.81
CA ASN A 285 28.97 16.43 -19.09
C ASN A 285 28.56 17.62 -18.21
N LYS A 286 27.66 17.43 -17.23
CA LYS A 286 27.18 18.48 -16.34
C LYS A 286 28.07 18.59 -15.11
N HIS A 287 28.91 19.60 -15.02
CA HIS A 287 29.83 19.80 -13.87
C HIS A 287 29.12 20.24 -12.59
N ASN A 288 27.89 20.70 -12.69
CA ASN A 288 27.07 21.16 -11.57
C ASN A 288 26.15 20.07 -10.99
N ILE A 289 26.03 18.90 -11.65
CA ILE A 289 25.20 17.78 -11.21
C ILE A 289 26.09 16.55 -10.91
N GLU A 290 25.99 16.05 -9.70
CA GLU A 290 26.54 14.75 -9.30
C GLU A 290 25.38 13.79 -9.07
N TYR A 291 25.51 12.54 -9.47
CA TYR A 291 24.49 11.52 -9.26
C TYR A 291 25.08 10.19 -8.84
N GLU A 292 24.33 9.49 -7.98
CA GLU A 292 24.77 8.24 -7.38
C GLU A 292 23.61 7.22 -7.32
N TRP A 293 23.90 5.98 -7.65
CA TRP A 293 22.95 4.88 -7.66
C TRP A 293 23.29 3.89 -6.55
N MET A 294 22.46 3.85 -5.50
CA MET A 294 22.67 3.03 -4.31
C MET A 294 22.21 1.57 -4.48
N GLY A 295 21.41 1.29 -5.53
CA GLY A 295 20.74 0.00 -5.66
C GLY A 295 19.72 -0.24 -4.55
N TYR A 296 19.41 -1.49 -4.27
CA TYR A 296 18.52 -1.84 -3.15
C TYR A 296 19.20 -1.56 -1.82
N VAL A 297 18.56 -0.79 -0.99
CA VAL A 297 18.96 -0.47 0.38
C VAL A 297 17.77 -0.68 1.29
N ASP A 298 18.00 -1.21 2.48
CA ASP A 298 16.95 -1.38 3.49
C ASP A 298 16.40 -0.02 3.95
N SER A 299 15.10 0.03 4.22
CA SER A 299 14.40 1.25 4.63
C SER A 299 15.03 1.95 5.83
N ASN A 300 15.46 1.19 6.85
CA ASN A 300 16.11 1.73 8.03
C ASN A 300 17.44 2.41 7.69
N GLU A 301 18.20 1.87 6.76
CA GLU A 301 19.45 2.47 6.31
C GLU A 301 19.22 3.71 5.45
N ILE A 302 18.12 3.74 4.67
CA ILE A 302 17.68 4.94 3.93
C ILE A 302 17.32 6.06 4.90
N ILE A 303 16.54 5.77 5.93
CA ILE A 303 16.18 6.75 6.97
C ILE A 303 17.41 7.27 7.68
N LYS A 304 18.36 6.40 8.07
CA LYS A 304 19.64 6.81 8.65
C LYS A 304 20.43 7.72 7.71
N PHE A 305 20.42 7.42 6.41
CA PHE A 305 21.09 8.27 5.42
C PHE A 305 20.40 9.66 5.37
N TYR A 306 19.08 9.73 5.32
CA TYR A 306 18.34 10.99 5.32
C TYR A 306 18.68 11.88 6.52
N GLN A 307 18.78 11.27 7.69
CA GLN A 307 19.11 11.96 8.92
C GLN A 307 20.55 12.44 8.98
N LYS A 308 21.51 11.55 8.60
CA LYS A 308 22.96 11.86 8.70
C LYS A 308 23.45 12.81 7.62
N SER A 309 22.83 12.79 6.44
CA SER A 309 23.32 13.52 5.28
C SER A 309 22.61 14.86 5.06
N GLU A 310 21.65 15.22 5.92
CA GLU A 310 20.88 16.48 5.81
C GLU A 310 20.28 16.66 4.42
N VAL A 311 19.52 15.67 3.94
CA VAL A 311 18.86 15.75 2.62
C VAL A 311 17.98 16.99 2.54
N ASP A 312 18.17 17.77 1.48
CA ASP A 312 17.47 19.03 1.24
C ASP A 312 16.13 18.85 0.56
N LEU A 313 16.01 17.81 -0.27
CA LEU A 313 14.83 17.55 -1.10
C LEU A 313 14.66 16.07 -1.38
N PHE A 314 13.44 15.58 -1.27
CA PHE A 314 13.04 14.28 -1.80
C PHE A 314 12.12 14.45 -3.01
N ILE A 315 12.34 13.66 -4.07
CA ILE A 315 11.54 13.75 -5.29
C ILE A 315 11.01 12.39 -5.74
N THR A 316 9.75 12.35 -6.18
CA THR A 316 9.13 11.23 -6.88
C THR A 316 8.30 11.73 -8.07
N THR A 317 8.48 11.08 -9.23
CA THR A 317 7.82 11.45 -10.49
C THR A 317 6.87 10.35 -11.00
N SER A 318 6.40 9.50 -10.11
CA SER A 318 5.60 8.32 -10.43
C SER A 318 4.33 8.66 -11.21
N ALA A 319 3.99 7.84 -12.21
CA ALA A 319 2.73 7.94 -12.96
C ALA A 319 1.54 7.34 -12.20
N SER A 320 1.79 6.47 -11.22
CA SER A 320 0.74 5.84 -10.40
C SER A 320 1.32 5.33 -9.10
N GLU A 321 0.64 5.63 -7.99
CA GLU A 321 0.99 5.22 -6.64
C GLU A 321 -0.25 4.69 -5.90
N GLY A 322 -0.05 4.10 -4.71
CA GLY A 322 -1.10 3.95 -3.73
C GLY A 322 -0.95 5.06 -2.68
N CYS A 323 -0.17 4.76 -1.66
CA CYS A 323 0.30 5.69 -0.65
C CYS A 323 1.81 5.45 -0.47
N PRO A 324 2.69 6.22 -1.15
CA PRO A 324 4.12 5.89 -1.26
C PRO A 324 4.82 5.99 0.09
N VAL A 325 5.36 4.86 0.55
CA VAL A 325 6.08 4.76 1.83
C VAL A 325 7.36 5.60 1.80
N SER A 326 8.10 5.60 0.69
CA SER A 326 9.33 6.40 0.55
C SER A 326 9.10 7.91 0.74
N LEU A 327 7.91 8.42 0.35
CA LEU A 327 7.54 9.81 0.60
C LEU A 327 7.23 10.05 2.08
N GLN A 328 6.58 9.09 2.76
CA GLN A 328 6.33 9.15 4.21
C GLN A 328 7.64 9.12 5.01
N GLU A 329 8.61 8.28 4.62
CA GLU A 329 9.94 8.20 5.20
C GLU A 329 10.70 9.52 5.08
N ALA A 330 10.67 10.14 3.91
CA ALA A 330 11.27 11.46 3.71
C ALA A 330 10.60 12.53 4.59
N MET A 331 9.27 12.54 4.65
CA MET A 331 8.51 13.47 5.49
C MET A 331 8.77 13.26 6.98
N SER A 332 8.96 12.01 7.44
CA SER A 332 9.30 11.69 8.84
C SER A 332 10.66 12.24 9.27
N CYS A 333 11.55 12.47 8.30
CA CYS A 333 12.84 13.13 8.50
C CYS A 333 12.78 14.67 8.28
N GLY A 334 11.59 15.22 8.09
CA GLY A 334 11.42 16.64 7.85
C GLY A 334 12.00 17.12 6.51
N ILE A 335 12.02 16.29 5.48
CA ILE A 335 12.54 16.64 4.16
C ILE A 335 11.43 17.28 3.31
N PRO A 336 11.66 18.44 2.68
CA PRO A 336 10.77 18.98 1.66
C PRO A 336 10.60 18.00 0.49
N VAL A 337 9.43 17.99 -0.13
CA VAL A 337 9.09 16.95 -1.10
C VAL A 337 8.60 17.52 -2.44
N ILE A 338 8.96 16.88 -3.54
CA ILE A 338 8.34 17.07 -4.86
C ILE A 338 7.66 15.74 -5.24
N GLY A 339 6.41 15.82 -5.70
CA GLY A 339 5.68 14.65 -6.16
C GLY A 339 4.65 14.98 -7.22
N THR A 340 4.28 14.00 -8.04
CA THR A 340 3.24 14.12 -9.07
C THR A 340 1.84 13.96 -8.47
N ALA A 341 0.84 14.66 -9.04
CA ALA A 341 -0.55 14.67 -8.56
C ALA A 341 -1.29 13.35 -8.87
N VAL A 342 -0.76 12.23 -8.36
CA VAL A 342 -1.37 10.91 -8.55
C VAL A 342 -1.74 10.28 -7.20
N ALA A 343 -2.88 9.61 -7.16
CA ALA A 343 -3.40 8.86 -6.00
C ALA A 343 -3.34 9.67 -4.68
N GLU A 344 -2.61 9.17 -3.67
CA GLU A 344 -2.54 9.83 -2.35
C GLU A 344 -1.55 11.00 -2.29
N ILE A 345 -0.64 11.17 -3.25
CA ILE A 345 0.39 12.23 -3.21
C ILE A 345 -0.19 13.64 -3.02
N PRO A 346 -1.32 14.05 -3.66
CA PRO A 346 -1.93 15.36 -3.41
C PRO A 346 -2.34 15.59 -1.93
N TYR A 347 -2.60 14.52 -1.19
CA TYR A 347 -2.91 14.59 0.25
C TYR A 347 -1.65 14.51 1.14
N MET A 348 -0.47 14.36 0.54
CA MET A 348 0.83 14.33 1.23
C MET A 348 1.59 15.64 1.07
N ILE A 349 1.27 16.45 0.06
CA ILE A 349 1.96 17.70 -0.25
C ILE A 349 1.02 18.90 0.01
N GLU A 350 1.27 19.58 1.11
CA GLU A 350 0.45 20.72 1.57
C GLU A 350 1.34 21.72 2.33
N GLY A 351 2.04 22.57 1.56
CA GLY A 351 2.97 23.56 2.11
C GLY A 351 4.35 23.01 2.54
N ASN A 352 4.61 21.75 2.32
CA ASN A 352 5.88 21.06 2.60
C ASN A 352 6.70 20.76 1.32
N GLY A 353 6.28 21.30 0.17
CA GLY A 353 6.95 21.04 -1.10
C GLY A 353 6.12 21.46 -2.31
N ILE A 354 6.39 20.85 -3.45
CA ILE A 354 5.77 21.17 -4.74
C ILE A 354 5.01 19.95 -5.27
N LEU A 355 3.74 20.16 -5.58
CA LEU A 355 2.91 19.19 -6.28
C LEU A 355 2.96 19.47 -7.78
N LEU A 356 3.56 18.57 -8.53
CA LEU A 356 3.59 18.60 -10.00
C LEU A 356 2.26 18.07 -10.57
N ASP A 357 1.93 18.45 -11.80
CA ASP A 357 0.81 17.84 -12.51
C ASP A 357 0.95 16.31 -12.63
N GLU A 358 -0.12 15.62 -12.98
CA GLU A 358 -0.12 14.15 -13.15
C GLU A 358 0.88 13.71 -14.22
N ASN A 359 1.04 14.49 -15.29
CA ASN A 359 1.94 14.21 -16.40
C ASN A 359 2.90 15.39 -16.65
N PRO A 360 3.86 15.62 -15.73
CA PRO A 360 4.80 16.71 -15.86
C PRO A 360 5.85 16.42 -16.92
N THR A 361 6.46 17.48 -17.42
CA THR A 361 7.65 17.45 -18.29
C THR A 361 8.94 17.56 -17.47
N GLY A 362 10.08 17.26 -18.07
CA GLY A 362 11.39 17.54 -17.46
C GLY A 362 11.57 19.02 -17.09
N LYS A 363 10.92 19.93 -17.84
CA LYS A 363 10.94 21.37 -17.53
C LYS A 363 10.21 21.69 -16.23
N ASP A 364 9.03 21.11 -16.04
CA ASP A 364 8.26 21.32 -14.79
C ASP A 364 9.02 20.78 -13.58
N VAL A 365 9.73 19.66 -13.74
CA VAL A 365 10.62 19.10 -12.72
C VAL A 365 11.79 20.05 -12.43
N ALA A 366 12.44 20.59 -13.46
CA ALA A 366 13.55 21.55 -13.30
C ALA A 366 13.09 22.82 -12.56
N GLU A 367 11.96 23.40 -12.94
CA GLU A 367 11.40 24.60 -12.31
C GLU A 367 11.07 24.34 -10.82
N ALA A 368 10.51 23.18 -10.49
CA ALA A 368 10.21 22.80 -9.11
C ALA A 368 11.48 22.60 -8.26
N ILE A 369 12.53 22.00 -8.83
CA ILE A 369 13.83 21.84 -8.16
C ILE A 369 14.48 23.20 -7.93
N SER A 370 14.56 24.05 -8.97
CA SER A 370 15.14 25.40 -8.86
C SER A 370 14.41 26.23 -7.82
N TYR A 371 13.09 26.18 -7.79
CA TYR A 371 12.31 26.92 -6.80
C TYR A 371 12.72 26.55 -5.36
N ILE A 372 12.82 25.24 -5.03
CA ILE A 372 13.21 24.82 -3.67
C ILE A 372 14.70 25.12 -3.40
N TYR A 373 15.55 25.02 -4.42
CA TYR A 373 16.96 25.36 -4.32
C TYR A 373 17.18 26.84 -3.95
N ASP A 374 16.41 27.74 -4.53
CA ASP A 374 16.52 29.20 -4.36
C ASP A 374 15.82 29.74 -3.11
N LEU A 375 15.06 28.91 -2.38
CA LEU A 375 14.40 29.32 -1.15
C LEU A 375 15.40 29.79 -0.10
N LYS A 376 15.02 30.85 0.63
CA LYS A 376 15.76 31.29 1.81
C LYS A 376 15.73 30.20 2.90
N THR A 377 16.70 30.24 3.78
CA THR A 377 16.84 29.27 4.87
C THR A 377 15.56 29.17 5.71
N GLU A 378 14.91 30.30 6.02
CA GLU A 378 13.70 30.36 6.82
C GLU A 378 12.52 29.67 6.13
N GLU A 379 12.34 29.89 4.83
CA GLU A 379 11.27 29.28 4.03
C GLU A 379 11.47 27.77 3.93
N ARG A 380 12.73 27.34 3.70
CA ARG A 380 13.07 25.91 3.66
C ARG A 380 12.85 25.25 5.02
N MET A 381 13.19 25.91 6.10
CA MET A 381 12.91 25.42 7.46
C MET A 381 11.42 25.31 7.73
N GLN A 382 10.60 26.21 7.23
CA GLN A 382 9.14 26.12 7.33
C GLN A 382 8.59 24.90 6.57
N MET A 383 9.08 24.64 5.35
CA MET A 383 8.71 23.43 4.59
C MET A 383 9.13 22.16 5.35
N ARG A 384 10.33 22.11 5.92
CA ARG A 384 10.81 20.99 6.73
C ARG A 384 9.92 20.73 7.94
N LYS A 385 9.55 21.79 8.66
CA LYS A 385 8.62 21.70 9.80
C LYS A 385 7.26 21.18 9.34
N ARG A 386 6.74 21.68 8.21
CA ARG A 386 5.46 21.23 7.66
C ARG A 386 5.48 19.76 7.23
N SER A 387 6.60 19.25 6.69
CA SER A 387 6.77 17.82 6.41
C SER A 387 6.60 16.96 7.66
N LEU A 388 7.27 17.35 8.76
CA LEU A 388 7.14 16.65 10.05
C LEU A 388 5.71 16.70 10.59
N GLU A 389 5.06 17.86 10.53
CA GLU A 389 3.67 18.02 11.00
C GLU A 389 2.71 17.12 10.22
N LEU A 390 2.79 17.12 8.88
CA LEU A 390 1.94 16.29 8.03
C LEU A 390 2.21 14.79 8.23
N TRP A 391 3.48 14.42 8.42
CA TRP A 391 3.82 13.04 8.76
C TRP A 391 3.21 12.66 10.11
N ASP A 392 3.37 13.48 11.14
CA ASP A 392 2.86 13.20 12.48
C ASP A 392 1.32 13.16 12.55
N GLU A 393 0.67 14.01 11.76
CA GLU A 393 -0.80 14.06 11.65
C GLU A 393 -1.37 12.85 10.88
N ARG A 394 -0.68 12.36 9.83
CA ARG A 394 -1.29 11.46 8.84
C ARG A 394 -0.59 10.12 8.69
N PHE A 395 0.73 10.06 8.94
CA PHE A 395 1.58 8.92 8.61
C PHE A 395 2.45 8.43 9.78
N ASN A 396 2.18 8.88 10.99
CA ASN A 396 2.81 8.37 12.18
C ASN A 396 2.27 6.98 12.49
N LEU A 397 3.13 5.95 12.43
CA LEU A 397 2.75 4.56 12.62
C LEU A 397 2.06 4.31 13.96
N ASP A 398 2.63 4.83 15.06
CA ASP A 398 2.09 4.60 16.41
C ASP A 398 0.66 5.16 16.52
N LYS A 399 0.45 6.40 16.07
CA LYS A 399 -0.87 7.05 16.09
C LYS A 399 -1.89 6.31 15.24
N ASN A 400 -1.48 5.90 14.03
CA ASN A 400 -2.36 5.21 13.10
C ASN A 400 -2.71 3.80 13.59
N ALA A 401 -1.73 3.07 14.14
CA ALA A 401 -1.94 1.75 14.73
C ALA A 401 -2.83 1.81 15.97
N ASP A 402 -2.62 2.76 16.87
CA ASP A 402 -3.48 2.96 18.05
C ASP A 402 -4.92 3.34 17.64
N ALA A 403 -5.08 4.21 16.64
CA ALA A 403 -6.40 4.57 16.13
C ALA A 403 -7.12 3.36 15.53
N PHE A 404 -6.41 2.53 14.76
CA PHE A 404 -6.96 1.30 14.20
C PHE A 404 -7.29 0.26 15.29
N LEU A 405 -6.42 0.10 16.29
CA LEU A 405 -6.68 -0.77 17.43
C LEU A 405 -7.93 -0.35 18.22
N ASN A 406 -8.10 0.94 18.47
CA ASN A 406 -9.28 1.49 19.13
C ASN A 406 -10.56 1.25 18.31
N PHE A 407 -10.47 1.38 16.99
CA PHE A 407 -11.56 1.02 16.09
C PHE A 407 -11.92 -0.48 16.21
N LEU A 408 -10.94 -1.38 16.17
CA LEU A 408 -11.18 -2.82 16.31
C LEU A 408 -11.79 -3.19 17.67
N ARG A 409 -11.33 -2.56 18.76
CA ARG A 409 -11.93 -2.73 20.11
C ARG A 409 -13.41 -2.38 20.10
N ARG A 410 -13.75 -1.20 19.56
CA ARG A 410 -15.15 -0.76 19.47
C ARG A 410 -15.98 -1.76 18.67
N VAL A 411 -15.55 -2.11 17.48
CA VAL A 411 -16.27 -3.03 16.59
C VAL A 411 -16.44 -4.42 17.22
N SER A 412 -15.46 -4.91 17.98
CA SER A 412 -15.54 -6.19 18.64
C SER A 412 -16.56 -6.25 19.79
N THR A 413 -17.01 -5.10 20.29
CA THR A 413 -18.03 -4.97 21.35
C THR A 413 -19.42 -4.60 20.82
N GLU A 414 -19.54 -4.21 19.56
CA GLU A 414 -20.79 -3.96 18.87
C GLU A 414 -21.41 -5.32 18.46
N GLY A 415 -22.12 -5.97 19.37
CA GLY A 415 -22.78 -7.27 19.12
C GLY A 415 -24.16 -7.34 19.68
#